data_4b9a5731fda38b8b0e67442d94fd1d9f
#
_entry.id   4b9a5731fda38b8b0e67442d94fd1d9f
#
_cell.length_a   1.000
_cell.length_b   1.000
_cell.length_c   1.000
_cell.angle_alpha   90.00
_cell.angle_beta   90.00
_cell.angle_gamma   90.00
#
_symmetry.space_group_name_H-M   'P 1'
#
loop_
_entity.id
_entity.type
_entity.pdbx_description
1 polymer ?
#
loop_
_entity_poly.entity_id
_entity_poly.type
_entity_poly.pdbx_seq_one_letter_code
_entity_poly.pdbx_strand_id
1 'polypeptide(L)'
;MEKYQVSERHACELNAMDRSSYRYEPKPDRNAELRQKLIELARQKPRYGYRRLAVLLERNGEVVNHKRLWRLYQQAGLGVRRRERKRLERGRAGMPILSRPNQEWSIDFVSDALANGRAIRALTVLDDFTKESPVIEVDSSLSAQRVTRVLDQVIEERGLPEGLRLDNGPEFTSRCFVAWAEQRGIPLLYIQPGKPVQNSYIESFNGRFRDECLNANWFENMPDARRKIEAWRQDYNQQRPHSALAYRTPGEFARAWSPSPSSIVIEQPGVSVKDSLSARKNRASLTDTPGCSTPTEMRVKGTSEGGYDLR
;
A
#
# COMPACT_ATOMS: atom_id res chain seq x y z
N MET A 1 13.85 -62.33 12.33
CA MET A 1 14.83 -63.00 13.19
C MET A 1 14.27 -64.32 13.72
N GLU A 2 13.10 -64.38 14.28
CA GLU A 2 12.52 -65.59 14.83
C GLU A 2 12.38 -66.74 13.83
N LYS A 3 12.00 -66.46 12.58
CA LYS A 3 11.84 -67.44 11.52
C LYS A 3 13.09 -68.22 11.10
N TYR A 4 14.31 -67.62 11.29
CA TYR A 4 15.56 -68.18 10.86
C TYR A 4 16.57 -68.44 11.97
N GLN A 5 16.19 -68.21 13.23
CA GLN A 5 17.03 -68.37 14.45
C GLN A 5 18.38 -67.60 14.37
N VAL A 6 18.41 -66.48 13.62
CA VAL A 6 19.60 -65.67 13.43
C VAL A 6 19.68 -64.60 14.54
N SER A 7 20.87 -64.46 15.14
CA SER A 7 21.10 -63.43 16.15
C SER A 7 21.02 -62.01 15.54
N GLU A 8 20.57 -61.04 16.29
CA GLU A 8 20.53 -59.63 15.91
C GLU A 8 21.89 -59.14 15.32
N ARG A 9 22.99 -59.53 15.98
CA ARG A 9 24.34 -59.20 15.52
C ARG A 9 24.61 -59.70 14.10
N HIS A 10 24.33 -60.95 13.86
CA HIS A 10 24.55 -61.58 12.57
C HIS A 10 23.60 -61.03 11.50
N ALA A 11 22.36 -60.76 11.85
CA ALA A 11 21.41 -60.12 10.96
C ALA A 11 21.82 -58.68 10.55
N CYS A 12 22.37 -57.92 11.46
CA CYS A 12 22.93 -56.61 11.17
C CYS A 12 24.18 -56.68 10.29
N GLU A 13 25.07 -57.65 10.56
CA GLU A 13 26.27 -57.87 9.78
C GLU A 13 25.95 -58.26 8.33
N LEU A 14 25.00 -59.17 8.12
CA LEU A 14 24.50 -59.57 6.80
C LEU A 14 23.89 -58.41 5.99
N ASN A 15 23.30 -57.45 6.63
CA ASN A 15 22.69 -56.26 6.02
C ASN A 15 23.61 -55.04 6.00
N ALA A 16 24.86 -55.18 6.41
CA ALA A 16 25.81 -54.07 6.54
C ALA A 16 25.27 -52.88 7.30
N MET A 17 24.51 -53.15 8.38
CA MET A 17 23.82 -52.15 9.21
C MET A 17 24.40 -52.16 10.64
N ASP A 18 24.69 -51.00 11.20
CA ASP A 18 25.09 -50.89 12.60
C ASP A 18 23.93 -51.26 13.54
N ARG A 19 24.21 -51.99 14.61
CA ARG A 19 23.23 -52.37 15.65
C ARG A 19 22.60 -51.17 16.31
N SER A 20 23.33 -50.04 16.41
CA SER A 20 22.77 -48.76 16.93
C SER A 20 21.72 -48.21 15.99
N SER A 21 21.89 -48.33 14.68
CA SER A 21 20.89 -47.94 13.68
C SER A 21 19.67 -48.83 13.69
N TYR A 22 19.88 -50.17 13.86
CA TYR A 22 18.79 -51.14 13.97
C TYR A 22 17.92 -50.88 15.22
N ARG A 23 18.54 -50.57 16.36
CA ARG A 23 17.87 -50.29 17.65
C ARG A 23 17.36 -48.86 17.77
N TYR A 24 17.61 -48.00 16.76
CA TYR A 24 17.19 -46.61 16.81
C TYR A 24 15.68 -46.50 16.73
N GLU A 25 15.09 -46.06 17.83
CA GLU A 25 13.69 -45.61 17.88
C GLU A 25 13.62 -44.10 17.64
N PRO A 26 12.93 -43.65 16.57
CA PRO A 26 12.78 -42.23 16.33
C PRO A 26 12.13 -41.53 17.52
N LYS A 27 12.79 -40.49 18.01
CA LYS A 27 12.18 -39.64 19.06
C LYS A 27 10.90 -39.00 18.52
N PRO A 28 9.86 -38.86 19.37
CA PRO A 28 8.62 -38.17 18.98
C PRO A 28 8.93 -36.80 18.34
N ASP A 29 8.20 -36.47 17.28
CA ASP A 29 8.39 -35.17 16.61
C ASP A 29 7.96 -34.02 17.53
N ARG A 30 8.96 -33.37 18.14
CA ARG A 30 8.75 -32.20 19.01
C ARG A 30 8.15 -30.99 18.30
N ASN A 31 7.97 -31.07 16.99
CA ASN A 31 7.44 -29.98 16.17
C ASN A 31 6.02 -30.24 15.65
N ALA A 32 5.42 -31.38 15.96
CA ALA A 32 4.12 -31.77 15.39
C ALA A 32 3.03 -30.71 15.67
N GLU A 33 2.90 -30.28 16.92
CA GLU A 33 1.93 -29.26 17.32
C GLU A 33 2.22 -27.90 16.66
N LEU A 34 3.47 -27.43 16.71
CA LEU A 34 3.86 -26.18 16.08
C LEU A 34 3.65 -26.20 14.55
N ARG A 35 3.92 -27.35 13.91
CA ARG A 35 3.68 -27.53 12.47
C ARG A 35 2.20 -27.43 12.17
N GLN A 36 1.33 -28.03 12.97
CA GLN A 36 -0.12 -27.95 12.80
C GLN A 36 -0.64 -26.52 12.95
N LYS A 37 -0.22 -25.79 13.98
CA LYS A 37 -0.55 -24.37 14.17
C LYS A 37 -0.07 -23.52 12.99
N LEU A 38 1.15 -23.78 12.50
CA LEU A 38 1.69 -23.06 11.34
C LEU A 38 0.88 -23.30 10.06
N ILE A 39 0.48 -24.55 9.80
CA ILE A 39 -0.35 -24.91 8.65
C ILE A 39 -1.72 -24.22 8.74
N GLU A 40 -2.33 -24.23 9.92
CA GLU A 40 -3.62 -23.58 10.13
C GLU A 40 -3.57 -22.07 9.89
N LEU A 41 -2.57 -21.37 10.44
CA LEU A 41 -2.35 -19.95 10.18
C LEU A 41 -2.06 -19.67 8.70
N ALA A 42 -1.32 -20.55 8.04
CA ALA A 42 -1.04 -20.39 6.60
C ALA A 42 -2.28 -20.60 5.74
N ARG A 43 -3.22 -21.44 6.15
CA ARG A 43 -4.54 -21.59 5.49
C ARG A 43 -5.41 -20.36 5.67
N GLN A 44 -5.42 -19.77 6.87
CA GLN A 44 -6.16 -18.53 7.14
C GLN A 44 -5.56 -17.33 6.41
N LYS A 45 -4.23 -17.31 6.23
CA LYS A 45 -3.46 -16.21 5.61
C LYS A 45 -2.56 -16.72 4.48
N PRO A 46 -3.13 -17.15 3.34
CA PRO A 46 -2.37 -17.87 2.28
C PRO A 46 -1.24 -17.05 1.64
N ARG A 47 -1.31 -15.71 1.78
CA ARG A 47 -0.32 -14.79 1.20
C ARG A 47 0.73 -14.32 2.21
N TYR A 48 0.72 -14.88 3.43
CA TYR A 48 1.73 -14.55 4.44
C TYR A 48 2.93 -15.49 4.34
N GLY A 49 4.12 -14.92 4.22
CA GLY A 49 5.36 -15.65 4.37
C GLY A 49 5.68 -15.92 5.84
N TYR A 50 6.62 -16.85 6.10
CA TYR A 50 6.97 -17.32 7.45
C TYR A 50 7.25 -16.21 8.48
N ARG A 51 7.79 -15.04 8.06
CA ARG A 51 8.07 -13.92 9.00
C ARG A 51 6.80 -13.31 9.58
N ARG A 52 5.74 -13.16 8.77
CA ARG A 52 4.44 -12.66 9.27
C ARG A 52 3.74 -13.72 10.10
N LEU A 53 3.81 -14.99 9.67
CA LEU A 53 3.26 -16.10 10.45
C LEU A 53 3.98 -16.23 11.80
N ALA A 54 5.31 -15.95 11.87
CA ALA A 54 6.04 -15.89 13.13
C ALA A 54 5.47 -14.86 14.11
N VAL A 55 5.17 -13.65 13.62
CA VAL A 55 4.56 -12.59 14.42
C VAL A 55 3.17 -12.99 14.93
N LEU A 56 2.36 -13.64 14.07
CA LEU A 56 1.04 -14.13 14.51
C LEU A 56 1.16 -15.24 15.57
N LEU A 57 2.13 -16.16 15.44
CA LEU A 57 2.41 -17.17 16.45
C LEU A 57 2.85 -16.53 17.77
N GLU A 58 3.74 -15.55 17.71
CA GLU A 58 4.21 -14.81 18.89
C GLU A 58 3.07 -14.09 19.61
N ARG A 59 2.15 -13.47 18.87
CA ARG A 59 0.93 -12.85 19.44
C ARG A 59 0.00 -13.87 20.11
N ASN A 60 0.04 -15.12 19.65
CA ASN A 60 -0.69 -16.24 20.27
C ASN A 60 0.09 -16.90 21.40
N GLY A 61 1.21 -16.30 21.86
CA GLY A 61 2.03 -16.82 22.95
C GLY A 61 3.11 -17.83 22.55
N GLU A 62 3.27 -18.10 21.25
CA GLU A 62 4.23 -19.08 20.74
C GLU A 62 5.52 -18.39 20.25
N VAL A 63 6.48 -18.20 21.15
CA VAL A 63 7.79 -17.63 20.78
C VAL A 63 8.67 -18.71 20.16
N VAL A 64 8.94 -18.59 18.87
CA VAL A 64 9.67 -19.59 18.08
C VAL A 64 10.88 -18.97 17.39
N ASN A 65 12.03 -19.63 17.49
CA ASN A 65 13.21 -19.22 16.72
C ASN A 65 12.90 -19.22 15.21
N HIS A 66 13.21 -18.10 14.54
CA HIS A 66 12.89 -17.89 13.12
C HIS A 66 13.51 -18.93 12.18
N LYS A 67 14.72 -19.48 12.50
CA LYS A 67 15.35 -20.53 11.72
C LYS A 67 14.63 -21.88 11.86
N ARG A 68 14.09 -22.17 13.07
CA ARG A 68 13.26 -23.35 13.31
C ARG A 68 11.95 -23.25 12.54
N LEU A 69 11.27 -22.11 12.64
CA LEU A 69 10.01 -21.86 11.94
C LEU A 69 10.18 -21.90 10.43
N TRP A 70 11.27 -21.32 9.90
CA TRP A 70 11.55 -21.35 8.45
C TRP A 70 11.71 -22.77 7.93
N ARG A 71 12.42 -23.65 8.66
CA ARG A 71 12.56 -25.07 8.30
C ARG A 71 11.22 -25.78 8.24
N LEU A 72 10.38 -25.59 9.27
CA LEU A 72 9.03 -26.19 9.31
C LEU A 72 8.14 -25.67 8.17
N TYR A 73 8.23 -24.37 7.88
CA TYR A 73 7.50 -23.72 6.78
C TYR A 73 7.88 -24.33 5.42
N GLN A 74 9.17 -24.57 5.18
CA GLN A 74 9.65 -25.22 3.97
C GLN A 74 9.24 -26.68 3.88
N GLN A 75 9.39 -27.43 4.98
CA GLN A 75 9.00 -28.85 5.05
C GLN A 75 7.48 -29.05 4.81
N ALA A 76 6.67 -28.11 5.25
CA ALA A 76 5.23 -28.14 5.05
C ALA A 76 4.80 -27.61 3.67
N GLY A 77 5.72 -27.23 2.78
CA GLY A 77 5.41 -26.77 1.43
C GLY A 77 4.64 -25.45 1.37
N LEU A 78 4.71 -24.63 2.42
CA LEU A 78 3.91 -23.40 2.57
C LEU A 78 4.51 -22.20 1.81
N GLY A 79 5.52 -22.40 0.96
CA GLY A 79 6.22 -21.35 0.24
C GLY A 79 5.27 -20.51 -0.63
N VAL A 80 5.13 -19.21 -0.34
CA VAL A 80 4.36 -18.29 -1.18
C VAL A 80 5.13 -18.01 -2.46
N ARG A 81 4.56 -18.37 -3.61
CA ARG A 81 5.13 -18.02 -4.92
C ARG A 81 5.18 -16.51 -5.07
N ARG A 82 6.37 -15.97 -5.25
CA ARG A 82 6.58 -14.55 -5.55
C ARG A 82 6.83 -14.40 -7.04
N ARG A 83 6.15 -13.43 -7.67
CA ARG A 83 6.49 -13.03 -9.02
C ARG A 83 7.85 -12.32 -8.98
N GLU A 84 8.85 -12.89 -9.63
CA GLU A 84 10.16 -12.24 -9.80
C GLU A 84 9.96 -10.99 -10.66
N ARG A 85 10.23 -9.82 -10.07
CA ARG A 85 10.28 -8.57 -10.80
C ARG A 85 11.73 -8.30 -11.16
N LYS A 86 12.03 -8.08 -12.46
CA LYS A 86 13.34 -7.53 -12.86
C LYS A 86 13.56 -6.23 -12.09
N ARG A 87 14.64 -6.15 -11.33
CA ARG A 87 15.08 -4.90 -10.73
C ARG A 87 15.54 -3.98 -11.86
N LEU A 88 14.73 -3.01 -12.21
CA LEU A 88 15.19 -1.86 -12.98
C LEU A 88 15.89 -0.92 -12.00
N GLU A 89 17.14 -0.59 -12.27
CA GLU A 89 17.83 0.52 -11.57
C GLU A 89 17.15 1.82 -11.97
N ARG A 90 16.18 2.22 -11.16
CA ARG A 90 15.55 3.54 -11.26
C ARG A 90 16.23 4.42 -10.25
N GLY A 91 16.69 5.61 -10.67
CA GLY A 91 17.17 6.62 -9.76
C GLY A 91 16.15 6.84 -8.63
N ARG A 92 16.59 6.75 -7.38
CA ARG A 92 15.74 7.01 -6.22
C ARG A 92 15.46 8.50 -6.17
N ALA A 93 14.40 8.95 -6.82
CA ALA A 93 13.80 10.23 -6.46
C ALA A 93 13.35 10.09 -4.99
N GLY A 94 13.89 10.93 -4.12
CA GLY A 94 13.57 10.86 -2.70
C GLY A 94 12.07 11.08 -2.50
N MET A 95 11.40 10.09 -1.87
CA MET A 95 10.04 10.28 -1.35
C MET A 95 10.12 11.27 -0.19
N PRO A 96 9.14 12.15 0.01
CA PRO A 96 9.10 13.01 1.17
C PRO A 96 9.12 12.17 2.45
N ILE A 97 9.93 12.60 3.42
CA ILE A 97 9.98 11.97 4.74
C ILE A 97 8.79 12.50 5.53
N LEU A 98 7.80 11.65 5.71
CA LEU A 98 6.62 11.96 6.52
C LEU A 98 6.92 11.72 7.99
N SER A 99 6.39 12.54 8.88
CA SER A 99 6.70 12.54 10.31
C SER A 99 5.48 12.39 11.22
N ARG A 100 4.25 12.55 10.69
CA ARG A 100 3.01 12.50 11.46
C ARG A 100 1.83 11.93 10.66
N PRO A 101 0.78 11.41 11.35
CA PRO A 101 -0.49 11.04 10.73
C PRO A 101 -1.12 12.24 10.02
N ASN A 102 -1.94 11.95 8.99
CA ASN A 102 -2.66 12.94 8.19
C ASN A 102 -1.77 13.98 7.48
N GLN A 103 -0.46 13.78 7.43
CA GLN A 103 0.41 14.68 6.69
C GLN A 103 0.21 14.55 5.18
N GLU A 104 0.03 13.35 4.70
CA GLU A 104 -0.27 13.09 3.29
C GLU A 104 -1.13 11.83 3.16
N TRP A 105 -2.23 11.94 2.42
CA TRP A 105 -3.01 10.77 2.01
C TRP A 105 -2.80 10.52 0.53
N SER A 106 -2.49 9.28 0.17
CA SER A 106 -2.51 8.81 -1.22
C SER A 106 -3.86 8.21 -1.56
N ILE A 107 -4.38 8.54 -2.75
CA ILE A 107 -5.68 8.08 -3.23
C ILE A 107 -5.51 7.48 -4.63
N ASP A 108 -6.19 6.37 -4.88
CA ASP A 108 -6.16 5.70 -6.19
C ASP A 108 -7.42 4.84 -6.40
N PHE A 109 -7.62 4.40 -7.63
CA PHE A 109 -8.70 3.49 -8.00
C PHE A 109 -8.19 2.11 -8.37
N VAL A 110 -8.88 1.09 -7.89
CA VAL A 110 -8.66 -0.30 -8.28
C VAL A 110 -9.93 -0.86 -8.90
N SER A 111 -9.80 -1.48 -10.07
CA SER A 111 -10.94 -2.11 -10.75
C SER A 111 -10.94 -3.62 -10.57
N ASP A 112 -12.13 -4.20 -10.48
CA ASP A 112 -12.37 -5.65 -10.43
C ASP A 112 -13.76 -5.95 -11.02
N ALA A 113 -14.24 -7.18 -10.91
CA ALA A 113 -15.55 -7.59 -11.39
C ALA A 113 -16.28 -8.49 -10.40
N LEU A 114 -17.60 -8.41 -10.39
CA LEU A 114 -18.48 -9.36 -9.73
C LEU A 114 -18.54 -10.69 -10.49
N ALA A 115 -19.06 -11.73 -9.84
CA ALA A 115 -19.25 -13.08 -10.40
C ALA A 115 -20.04 -13.10 -11.71
N ASN A 116 -20.95 -12.16 -11.88
CA ASN A 116 -21.74 -11.99 -13.12
C ASN A 116 -21.05 -11.17 -14.20
N GLY A 117 -19.76 -10.83 -14.05
CA GLY A 117 -18.97 -10.04 -14.98
C GLY A 117 -19.16 -8.53 -14.89
N ARG A 118 -20.07 -8.04 -14.03
CA ARG A 118 -20.27 -6.60 -13.85
C ARG A 118 -19.04 -5.95 -13.22
N ALA A 119 -18.48 -4.95 -13.86
CA ALA A 119 -17.33 -4.21 -13.36
C ALA A 119 -17.65 -3.47 -12.05
N ILE A 120 -16.68 -3.45 -11.14
CA ILE A 120 -16.68 -2.66 -9.91
C ILE A 120 -15.40 -1.85 -9.82
N ARG A 121 -15.46 -0.71 -9.17
CA ARG A 121 -14.30 0.14 -8.84
C ARG A 121 -14.23 0.31 -7.33
N ALA A 122 -13.03 0.28 -6.80
CA ALA A 122 -12.74 0.57 -5.41
C ALA A 122 -11.89 1.84 -5.35
N LEU A 123 -12.36 2.87 -4.65
CA LEU A 123 -11.56 4.01 -4.23
C LEU A 123 -10.76 3.58 -3.01
N THR A 124 -9.45 3.67 -3.07
CA THR A 124 -8.55 3.36 -1.96
C THR A 124 -7.93 4.64 -1.43
N VAL A 125 -7.94 4.81 -0.13
CA VAL A 125 -7.27 5.91 0.57
C VAL A 125 -6.27 5.31 1.55
N LEU A 126 -5.08 5.86 1.60
CA LEU A 126 -3.99 5.42 2.47
C LEU A 126 -3.34 6.63 3.13
N ASP A 127 -3.22 6.61 4.45
CA ASP A 127 -2.33 7.53 5.17
C ASP A 127 -0.88 7.09 4.94
N ASP A 128 -0.08 7.93 4.30
CA ASP A 128 1.26 7.59 3.87
C ASP A 128 2.28 7.54 5.02
N PHE A 129 1.96 8.04 6.18
CA PHE A 129 2.78 7.89 7.38
C PHE A 129 2.42 6.61 8.14
N THR A 130 1.16 6.48 8.59
CA THR A 130 0.73 5.35 9.43
C THR A 130 0.56 4.06 8.65
N LYS A 131 0.41 4.13 7.33
CA LYS A 131 0.03 3.03 6.43
C LYS A 131 -1.36 2.48 6.71
N GLU A 132 -2.19 3.19 7.46
CA GLU A 132 -3.60 2.84 7.61
C GLU A 132 -4.39 3.16 6.35
N SER A 133 -5.36 2.33 6.02
CA SER A 133 -6.37 2.63 5.02
C SER A 133 -7.65 3.09 5.72
N PRO A 134 -7.93 4.41 5.76
CA PRO A 134 -9.14 4.93 6.40
C PRO A 134 -10.41 4.37 5.77
N VAL A 135 -10.43 4.25 4.44
CA VAL A 135 -11.59 3.79 3.69
C VAL A 135 -11.18 3.04 2.42
N ILE A 136 -12.00 2.06 2.05
CA ILE A 136 -12.06 1.50 0.70
C ILE A 136 -13.53 1.54 0.28
N GLU A 137 -13.91 2.52 -0.56
CA GLU A 137 -15.28 2.63 -1.08
C GLU A 137 -15.43 1.84 -2.37
N VAL A 138 -16.47 0.99 -2.46
CA VAL A 138 -16.69 0.12 -3.62
C VAL A 138 -18.05 0.40 -4.24
N ASP A 139 -18.04 0.69 -5.55
CA ASP A 139 -19.26 0.86 -6.33
C ASP A 139 -19.04 0.45 -7.81
N SER A 140 -20.11 0.41 -8.58
CA SER A 140 -20.03 0.22 -10.03
C SER A 140 -19.50 1.45 -10.75
N SER A 141 -19.69 2.65 -10.16
CA SER A 141 -19.20 3.93 -10.66
C SER A 141 -18.90 4.85 -9.46
N LEU A 142 -17.76 5.52 -9.50
CA LEU A 142 -17.31 6.45 -8.48
C LEU A 142 -17.02 7.80 -9.14
N SER A 143 -18.06 8.65 -9.24
CA SER A 143 -17.92 10.02 -9.75
C SER A 143 -17.16 10.91 -8.75
N ALA A 144 -16.61 12.02 -9.21
CA ALA A 144 -15.92 13.00 -8.35
C ALA A 144 -16.78 13.42 -7.14
N GLN A 145 -18.09 13.66 -7.34
CA GLN A 145 -19.02 13.98 -6.24
C GLN A 145 -19.16 12.85 -5.21
N ARG A 146 -19.09 11.57 -5.65
CA ARG A 146 -19.11 10.45 -4.71
C ARG A 146 -17.80 10.39 -3.94
N VAL A 147 -16.68 10.59 -4.63
CA VAL A 147 -15.35 10.63 -4.00
C VAL A 147 -15.27 11.72 -2.92
N THR A 148 -15.74 12.94 -3.22
CA THR A 148 -15.70 14.04 -2.23
C THR A 148 -16.55 13.74 -1.00
N ARG A 149 -17.74 13.14 -1.13
CA ARG A 149 -18.56 12.72 0.02
C ARG A 149 -17.88 11.66 0.88
N VAL A 150 -17.21 10.70 0.26
CA VAL A 150 -16.45 9.67 0.99
C VAL A 150 -15.29 10.31 1.75
N LEU A 151 -14.57 11.23 1.12
CA LEU A 151 -13.47 11.94 1.77
C LEU A 151 -13.96 12.84 2.91
N ASP A 152 -15.14 13.48 2.78
CA ASP A 152 -15.74 14.25 3.86
C ASP A 152 -15.99 13.39 5.10
N GLN A 153 -16.55 12.19 4.93
CA GLN A 153 -16.75 11.26 6.05
C GLN A 153 -15.42 10.85 6.71
N VAL A 154 -14.38 10.59 5.90
CA VAL A 154 -13.06 10.26 6.45
C VAL A 154 -12.45 11.45 7.20
N ILE A 155 -12.63 12.67 6.69
CA ILE A 155 -12.15 13.90 7.33
C ILE A 155 -12.86 14.14 8.66
N GLU A 156 -14.16 13.91 8.76
CA GLU A 156 -14.92 14.01 10.00
C GLU A 156 -14.40 13.04 11.08
N GLU A 157 -14.00 11.84 10.70
CA GLU A 157 -13.50 10.82 11.62
C GLU A 157 -12.03 11.00 12.02
N ARG A 158 -11.17 11.46 11.09
CA ARG A 158 -9.71 11.44 11.25
C ARG A 158 -9.04 12.82 11.26
N GLY A 159 -9.78 13.85 10.92
CA GLY A 159 -9.24 15.19 10.70
C GLY A 159 -8.77 15.41 9.27
N LEU A 160 -8.45 16.67 8.99
CA LEU A 160 -8.07 17.15 7.66
C LEU A 160 -6.64 16.70 7.31
N PRO A 161 -6.38 16.14 6.10
CA PRO A 161 -5.03 15.90 5.64
C PRO A 161 -4.36 17.20 5.20
N GLU A 162 -3.04 17.27 5.35
CA GLU A 162 -2.24 18.42 4.88
C GLU A 162 -2.00 18.38 3.37
N GLY A 163 -2.24 17.25 2.71
CA GLY A 163 -2.17 17.10 1.27
C GLY A 163 -2.74 15.78 0.78
N LEU A 164 -3.25 15.79 -0.46
CA LEU A 164 -3.75 14.61 -1.15
C LEU A 164 -2.85 14.31 -2.35
N ARG A 165 -2.22 13.13 -2.35
CA ARG A 165 -1.45 12.62 -3.49
C ARG A 165 -2.34 11.74 -4.35
N LEU A 166 -2.37 12.06 -5.64
CA LEU A 166 -3.27 11.40 -6.59
C LEU A 166 -2.68 11.37 -8.01
N ASP A 167 -3.18 10.48 -8.82
CA ASP A 167 -2.89 10.45 -10.23
C ASP A 167 -3.67 11.56 -11.00
N ASN A 168 -3.42 11.66 -12.30
CA ASN A 168 -4.10 12.62 -13.16
C ASN A 168 -5.42 12.05 -13.72
N GLY A 169 -6.11 11.19 -12.97
CA GLY A 169 -7.39 10.63 -13.38
C GLY A 169 -8.47 11.69 -13.56
N PRO A 170 -9.45 11.47 -14.46
CA PRO A 170 -10.49 12.45 -14.76
C PRO A 170 -11.35 12.80 -13.56
N GLU A 171 -11.52 11.88 -12.62
CA GLU A 171 -12.27 12.12 -11.38
C GLU A 171 -11.56 13.15 -10.50
N PHE A 172 -10.23 13.07 -10.38
CA PHE A 172 -9.41 13.94 -9.54
C PHE A 172 -9.06 15.28 -10.18
N THR A 173 -9.07 15.35 -11.52
CA THR A 173 -8.85 16.59 -12.27
C THR A 173 -10.14 17.35 -12.58
N SER A 174 -11.30 16.80 -12.18
CA SER A 174 -12.60 17.43 -12.39
C SER A 174 -12.75 18.74 -11.62
N ARG A 175 -13.48 19.70 -12.18
CA ARG A 175 -13.76 20.98 -11.51
C ARG A 175 -14.41 20.78 -10.13
N CYS A 176 -15.28 19.78 -10.00
CA CYS A 176 -15.95 19.46 -8.75
C CYS A 176 -14.96 19.07 -7.64
N PHE A 177 -14.00 18.19 -7.96
CA PHE A 177 -13.00 17.70 -7.01
C PHE A 177 -12.01 18.81 -6.63
N VAL A 178 -11.52 19.57 -7.62
CA VAL A 178 -10.60 20.69 -7.40
C VAL A 178 -11.24 21.76 -6.52
N ALA A 179 -12.46 22.20 -6.85
CA ALA A 179 -13.19 23.19 -6.05
C ALA A 179 -13.47 22.70 -4.62
N TRP A 180 -13.77 21.40 -4.44
CA TRP A 180 -13.93 20.79 -3.12
C TRP A 180 -12.64 20.87 -2.29
N ALA A 181 -11.49 20.56 -2.88
CA ALA A 181 -10.20 20.62 -2.21
C ALA A 181 -9.81 22.07 -1.86
N GLU A 182 -10.01 23.03 -2.78
CA GLU A 182 -9.77 24.45 -2.57
C GLU A 182 -10.61 25.01 -1.41
N GLN A 183 -11.90 24.67 -1.35
CA GLN A 183 -12.80 25.08 -0.26
C GLN A 183 -12.32 24.61 1.13
N ARG A 184 -11.61 23.49 1.19
CA ARG A 184 -11.07 22.91 2.43
C ARG A 184 -9.60 23.26 2.67
N GLY A 185 -8.97 23.99 1.76
CA GLY A 185 -7.55 24.34 1.83
C GLY A 185 -6.62 23.13 1.73
N ILE A 186 -7.05 22.05 1.05
CA ILE A 186 -6.26 20.83 0.90
C ILE A 186 -5.43 20.91 -0.39
N PRO A 187 -4.10 20.93 -0.33
CA PRO A 187 -3.23 20.87 -1.50
C PRO A 187 -3.37 19.54 -2.26
N LEU A 188 -3.55 19.62 -3.59
CA LEU A 188 -3.58 18.47 -4.48
C LEU A 188 -2.17 18.23 -5.05
N LEU A 189 -1.58 17.09 -4.72
CA LEU A 189 -0.22 16.70 -5.11
C LEU A 189 -0.27 15.70 -6.26
N TYR A 190 -0.43 16.20 -7.47
CA TYR A 190 -0.48 15.36 -8.68
C TYR A 190 0.88 14.72 -8.98
N ILE A 191 0.87 13.43 -9.35
CA ILE A 191 2.06 12.72 -9.80
C ILE A 191 2.54 13.31 -11.14
N GLN A 192 3.84 13.53 -11.23
CA GLN A 192 4.45 13.97 -12.49
C GLN A 192 4.44 12.83 -13.51
N PRO A 193 4.08 13.10 -14.79
CA PRO A 193 4.18 12.11 -15.85
C PRO A 193 5.56 11.44 -15.88
N GLY A 194 5.60 10.11 -15.98
CA GLY A 194 6.85 9.34 -16.02
C GLY A 194 7.54 9.12 -14.67
N LYS A 195 6.97 9.58 -13.54
CA LYS A 195 7.51 9.37 -12.19
C LYS A 195 6.59 8.53 -11.30
N PRO A 196 6.32 7.25 -11.64
CA PRO A 196 5.42 6.40 -10.86
C PRO A 196 5.89 6.17 -9.40
N VAL A 197 7.18 6.37 -9.12
CA VAL A 197 7.73 6.27 -7.76
C VAL A 197 7.02 7.21 -6.78
N GLN A 198 6.51 8.34 -7.26
CA GLN A 198 5.79 9.31 -6.43
C GLN A 198 4.49 8.75 -5.83
N ASN A 199 3.91 7.69 -6.44
CA ASN A 199 2.70 7.02 -5.94
C ASN A 199 2.96 5.64 -5.32
N SER A 200 4.20 5.32 -5.00
CA SER A 200 4.62 3.96 -4.64
C SER A 200 3.96 3.43 -3.36
N TYR A 201 3.50 4.30 -2.45
CA TYR A 201 2.81 3.87 -1.23
C TYR A 201 1.45 3.26 -1.55
N ILE A 202 0.61 3.99 -2.29
CA ILE A 202 -0.71 3.49 -2.68
C ILE A 202 -0.61 2.34 -3.69
N GLU A 203 0.35 2.36 -4.63
CA GLU A 203 0.60 1.24 -5.53
C GLU A 203 0.96 -0.04 -4.76
N SER A 204 1.81 0.10 -3.74
CA SER A 204 2.18 -1.01 -2.87
C SER A 204 1.01 -1.51 -2.03
N PHE A 205 0.13 -0.62 -1.57
CA PHE A 205 -1.12 -0.97 -0.89
C PHE A 205 -2.07 -1.69 -1.84
N ASN A 206 -2.35 -1.12 -3.01
CA ASN A 206 -3.22 -1.70 -4.02
C ASN A 206 -2.74 -3.06 -4.53
N GLY A 207 -1.42 -3.24 -4.62
CA GLY A 207 -0.83 -4.55 -4.91
C GLY A 207 -1.16 -5.60 -3.85
N ARG A 208 -1.19 -5.23 -2.55
CA ARG A 208 -1.59 -6.13 -1.45
C ARG A 208 -3.11 -6.35 -1.44
N PHE A 209 -3.88 -5.30 -1.64
CA PHE A 209 -5.33 -5.36 -1.75
C PHE A 209 -5.75 -6.33 -2.86
N ARG A 210 -5.12 -6.21 -4.03
CA ARG A 210 -5.36 -7.12 -5.15
C ARG A 210 -4.96 -8.57 -4.82
N ASP A 211 -3.77 -8.76 -4.23
CA ASP A 211 -3.21 -10.09 -3.98
C ASP A 211 -3.89 -10.81 -2.81
N GLU A 212 -4.22 -10.08 -1.74
CA GLU A 212 -4.71 -10.66 -0.47
C GLU A 212 -6.24 -10.62 -0.34
N CYS A 213 -6.94 -9.76 -1.13
CA CYS A 213 -8.39 -9.61 -1.09
C CYS A 213 -9.05 -9.93 -2.43
N LEU A 214 -8.77 -9.14 -3.47
CA LEU A 214 -9.51 -9.26 -4.74
C LEU A 214 -9.29 -10.64 -5.39
N ASN A 215 -8.04 -11.07 -5.54
CA ASN A 215 -7.70 -12.37 -6.14
C ASN A 215 -8.01 -13.57 -5.22
N ALA A 216 -8.27 -13.34 -3.94
CA ALA A 216 -8.55 -14.40 -2.97
C ALA A 216 -10.05 -14.61 -2.75
N ASN A 217 -10.90 -13.74 -3.25
CA ASN A 217 -12.34 -13.78 -3.06
C ASN A 217 -13.08 -13.79 -4.38
N TRP A 218 -14.24 -14.43 -4.36
CA TRP A 218 -15.25 -14.36 -5.39
C TRP A 218 -16.39 -13.49 -4.88
N PHE A 219 -16.75 -12.42 -5.63
CA PHE A 219 -17.77 -11.45 -5.22
C PHE A 219 -19.09 -11.75 -5.92
N GLU A 220 -20.06 -12.27 -5.20
CA GLU A 220 -21.36 -12.64 -5.78
C GLU A 220 -22.16 -11.42 -6.22
N ASN A 221 -22.17 -10.39 -5.39
CA ASN A 221 -22.92 -9.16 -5.62
C ASN A 221 -22.23 -7.96 -4.90
N MET A 222 -22.74 -6.77 -5.11
CA MET A 222 -22.17 -5.54 -4.52
C MET A 222 -22.15 -5.54 -2.97
N PRO A 223 -23.23 -5.93 -2.26
CA PRO A 223 -23.17 -6.04 -0.80
C PRO A 223 -22.12 -7.05 -0.31
N ASP A 224 -21.95 -8.17 -0.98
CA ASP A 224 -20.91 -9.17 -0.65
C ASP A 224 -19.51 -8.61 -0.89
N ALA A 225 -19.30 -7.91 -2.01
CA ALA A 225 -18.03 -7.25 -2.30
C ALA A 225 -17.68 -6.23 -1.22
N ARG A 226 -18.61 -5.35 -0.87
CA ARG A 226 -18.42 -4.35 0.20
C ARG A 226 -18.09 -4.99 1.53
N ARG A 227 -18.82 -6.01 1.93
CA ARG A 227 -18.59 -6.73 3.19
C ARG A 227 -17.21 -7.40 3.26
N LYS A 228 -16.81 -8.12 2.20
CA LYS A 228 -15.52 -8.82 2.14
C LYS A 228 -14.34 -7.85 2.08
N ILE A 229 -14.47 -6.78 1.32
CA ILE A 229 -13.44 -5.73 1.18
C ILE A 229 -13.28 -4.96 2.49
N GLU A 230 -14.38 -4.61 3.16
CA GLU A 230 -14.31 -3.94 4.46
C GLU A 230 -13.70 -4.84 5.54
N ALA A 231 -14.06 -6.12 5.59
CA ALA A 231 -13.43 -7.09 6.49
C ALA A 231 -11.92 -7.21 6.25
N TRP A 232 -11.48 -7.21 4.98
CA TRP A 232 -10.07 -7.20 4.65
C TRP A 232 -9.38 -5.89 5.07
N ARG A 233 -10.02 -4.73 4.88
CA ARG A 233 -9.47 -3.42 5.29
C ARG A 233 -9.26 -3.39 6.81
N GLN A 234 -10.22 -3.87 7.58
CA GLN A 234 -10.11 -3.97 9.04
C GLN A 234 -8.96 -4.93 9.45
N ASP A 235 -8.87 -6.10 8.81
CA ASP A 235 -7.76 -7.03 9.02
C ASP A 235 -6.41 -6.40 8.67
N TYR A 236 -6.33 -5.69 7.55
CA TYR A 236 -5.14 -4.97 7.12
C TYR A 236 -4.69 -3.94 8.16
N ASN A 237 -5.61 -3.16 8.70
CA ASN A 237 -5.30 -2.13 9.69
C ASN A 237 -4.99 -2.70 11.07
N GLN A 238 -5.72 -3.75 11.52
CA GLN A 238 -5.70 -4.19 12.92
C GLN A 238 -4.91 -5.48 13.17
N GLN A 239 -4.74 -6.34 12.15
CA GLN A 239 -4.16 -7.67 12.33
C GLN A 239 -2.88 -7.88 11.52
N ARG A 240 -2.77 -7.23 10.37
CA ARG A 240 -1.70 -7.48 9.41
C ARG A 240 -0.36 -6.90 9.85
N PRO A 241 0.70 -7.73 10.10
CA PRO A 241 2.03 -7.21 10.44
C PRO A 241 2.71 -6.55 9.23
N HIS A 242 3.23 -5.34 9.41
CA HIS A 242 3.95 -4.58 8.39
C HIS A 242 5.44 -4.52 8.65
N SER A 243 6.25 -5.02 7.72
CA SER A 243 7.71 -4.99 7.85
C SER A 243 8.28 -3.57 7.90
N ALA A 244 7.65 -2.60 7.22
CA ALA A 244 8.04 -1.19 7.27
C ALA A 244 7.71 -0.52 8.62
N LEU A 245 6.85 -1.11 9.43
CA LEU A 245 6.44 -0.63 10.74
C LEU A 245 7.00 -1.52 11.88
N ALA A 246 8.15 -2.15 11.67
CA ALA A 246 8.76 -3.11 12.60
C ALA A 246 7.79 -4.24 12.99
N TYR A 247 7.03 -4.75 12.03
CA TYR A 247 5.99 -5.78 12.19
C TYR A 247 4.80 -5.39 13.08
N ARG A 248 4.67 -4.13 13.48
CA ARG A 248 3.41 -3.62 14.03
C ARG A 248 2.34 -3.55 12.93
N THR A 249 1.07 -3.58 13.33
CA THR A 249 -0.03 -3.26 12.42
C THR A 249 -0.10 -1.74 12.19
N PRO A 250 -0.71 -1.26 11.10
CA PRO A 250 -0.95 0.16 10.91
C PRO A 250 -1.65 0.81 12.10
N GLY A 251 -2.71 0.18 12.64
CA GLY A 251 -3.44 0.70 13.78
C GLY A 251 -2.64 0.72 15.09
N GLU A 252 -1.77 -0.31 15.34
CA GLU A 252 -0.83 -0.28 16.48
C GLU A 252 0.19 0.86 16.33
N PHE A 253 0.69 1.08 15.12
CA PHE A 253 1.64 2.13 14.85
C PHE A 253 1.01 3.53 15.03
N ALA A 254 -0.20 3.73 14.51
CA ALA A 254 -0.93 4.98 14.64
C ALA A 254 -1.25 5.31 16.11
N ARG A 255 -1.72 4.33 16.89
CA ARG A 255 -2.00 4.53 18.33
C ARG A 255 -0.74 4.78 19.16
N ALA A 256 0.39 4.21 18.79
CA ALA A 256 1.65 4.41 19.49
C ALA A 256 2.33 5.74 19.12
N TRP A 257 1.84 6.42 18.08
CA TRP A 257 2.38 7.72 17.73
C TRP A 257 1.97 8.79 18.73
N SER A 258 2.94 9.53 19.23
CA SER A 258 2.74 10.73 20.03
C SER A 258 3.59 11.85 19.43
N PRO A 259 3.10 13.10 19.37
CA PRO A 259 3.89 14.20 18.87
C PRO A 259 5.16 14.34 19.71
N SER A 260 6.31 14.38 19.05
CA SER A 260 7.57 14.71 19.72
C SER A 260 7.50 16.14 20.27
N PRO A 261 8.06 16.43 21.47
CA PRO A 261 8.07 17.79 22.01
C PRO A 261 8.65 18.87 21.07
N SER A 262 9.52 18.46 20.14
CA SER A 262 10.08 19.33 19.10
C SER A 262 9.15 19.66 17.93
N SER A 263 7.99 19.03 17.83
CA SER A 263 6.99 19.31 16.77
C SER A 263 5.84 20.20 17.24
N ILE A 264 5.83 20.62 18.50
CA ILE A 264 4.92 21.65 18.97
C ILE A 264 5.51 22.99 18.52
N VAL A 265 5.14 23.46 17.34
CA VAL A 265 5.26 24.86 16.98
C VAL A 265 4.36 25.61 17.96
N ILE A 266 4.97 26.23 18.97
CA ILE A 266 4.28 27.18 19.82
C ILE A 266 3.86 28.31 18.88
N GLU A 267 2.61 28.35 18.45
CA GLU A 267 2.01 29.59 17.95
C GLU A 267 2.12 30.59 19.08
N GLN A 268 3.07 31.52 18.94
CA GLN A 268 3.16 32.67 19.84
C GLN A 268 1.88 33.48 19.64
N PRO A 269 1.06 33.70 20.66
CA PRO A 269 -0.09 34.58 20.56
C PRO A 269 0.43 36.02 20.45
N GLY A 270 0.24 36.64 19.29
CA GLY A 270 0.35 38.08 19.14
C GLY A 270 1.46 38.60 18.20
N VAL A 271 1.31 38.40 16.91
CA VAL A 271 1.77 39.38 15.93
C VAL A 271 0.59 39.69 15.00
N SER A 272 -0.01 40.83 15.25
CA SER A 272 -1.09 41.42 14.45
C SER A 272 -0.59 41.62 13.00
N VAL A 273 -1.29 41.04 12.03
CA VAL A 273 -1.05 41.13 10.58
C VAL A 273 -1.34 42.56 10.04
N LYS A 274 -1.06 43.61 10.79
CA LYS A 274 -1.28 44.99 10.32
C LYS A 274 0.01 45.71 9.87
N ASP A 275 1.22 45.23 10.14
CA ASP A 275 2.46 45.95 9.84
C ASP A 275 3.26 45.51 8.62
N SER A 276 2.77 44.52 7.83
CA SER A 276 3.47 44.05 6.63
C SER A 276 3.00 44.67 5.32
N LEU A 277 2.04 45.61 5.36
CA LEU A 277 1.53 46.30 4.16
C LEU A 277 2.10 47.70 3.91
N SER A 278 2.90 48.26 4.85
CA SER A 278 3.53 49.58 4.67
C SER A 278 4.94 49.54 4.06
N ALA A 279 5.60 48.40 3.99
CA ALA A 279 6.97 48.28 3.49
C ALA A 279 7.11 48.00 1.97
N ARG A 280 6.00 47.88 1.25
CA ARG A 280 6.01 47.62 -0.22
C ARG A 280 5.59 48.81 -1.09
N LYS A 281 5.39 50.02 -0.53
CA LYS A 281 4.97 51.19 -1.30
C LYS A 281 6.10 52.22 -1.60
N ASN A 282 7.33 51.98 -1.24
CA ASN A 282 8.45 52.95 -1.47
C ASN A 282 9.58 52.38 -2.33
N ARG A 283 9.29 51.71 -3.43
CA ARG A 283 10.29 51.43 -4.47
C ARG A 283 9.66 51.32 -5.86
N ALA A 284 9.02 52.40 -6.33
CA ALA A 284 8.69 52.59 -7.74
C ALA A 284 8.47 54.09 -8.02
N SER A 285 9.53 54.80 -8.17
CA SER A 285 9.56 56.05 -8.95
C SER A 285 10.99 56.30 -9.44
N LEU A 286 11.10 56.68 -10.71
CA LEU A 286 12.27 57.02 -11.51
C LEU A 286 12.77 55.82 -12.35
N THR A 287 12.67 55.76 -13.68
CA THR A 287 12.77 56.79 -14.71
C THR A 287 12.24 56.34 -16.04
N ASP A 288 11.53 57.20 -16.70
CA ASP A 288 11.55 57.57 -18.13
C ASP A 288 11.31 56.54 -19.27
N THR A 289 10.22 56.82 -19.96
CA THR A 289 9.89 56.59 -21.38
C THR A 289 10.85 57.37 -22.32
N PRO A 290 10.90 57.22 -23.71
CA PRO A 290 9.88 56.75 -24.60
C PRO A 290 10.38 55.98 -25.86
N GLY A 291 9.41 55.51 -26.74
CA GLY A 291 9.70 55.28 -28.17
C GLY A 291 8.98 54.04 -28.71
N CYS A 292 7.77 54.14 -29.14
CA CYS A 292 7.23 54.23 -30.48
C CYS A 292 7.80 53.21 -31.50
N SER A 293 6.96 52.26 -31.95
CA SER A 293 6.66 51.99 -33.38
C SER A 293 6.05 50.61 -33.58
N THR A 294 4.79 50.54 -33.90
CA THR A 294 4.18 49.61 -34.87
C THR A 294 4.47 50.17 -36.28
N PRO A 295 4.27 49.50 -37.42
CA PRO A 295 3.56 48.28 -37.72
C PRO A 295 4.26 47.39 -38.77
N THR A 296 3.76 46.26 -39.19
CA THR A 296 3.43 45.99 -40.59
C THR A 296 3.05 44.52 -40.79
N GLU A 297 1.85 44.35 -41.29
CA GLU A 297 1.36 43.15 -41.99
C GLU A 297 2.28 42.75 -43.13
N MET A 298 2.47 41.43 -43.33
CA MET A 298 2.65 40.91 -44.70
C MET A 298 1.98 39.57 -44.88
N ARG A 299 1.03 39.62 -45.73
CA ARG A 299 0.21 38.60 -46.37
C ARG A 299 0.92 38.12 -47.65
N VAL A 300 1.15 36.82 -47.83
CA VAL A 300 1.33 36.15 -49.13
C VAL A 300 0.82 34.72 -48.98
N LYS A 301 -0.31 34.28 -49.53
CA LYS A 301 -0.58 33.59 -50.79
C LYS A 301 0.50 32.49 -51.06
N GLY A 302 0.23 31.22 -51.22
CA GLY A 302 -0.81 30.51 -51.90
C GLY A 302 -0.19 29.29 -52.56
N THR A 303 -1.05 28.37 -53.05
CA THR A 303 -0.86 27.26 -54.01
C THR A 303 -0.30 25.96 -53.46
N SER A 304 -1.04 24.89 -53.42
CA SER A 304 -1.66 23.99 -54.42
C SER A 304 -0.97 22.62 -54.46
N GLU A 305 -1.81 21.56 -54.28
CA GLU A 305 -1.86 20.31 -55.07
C GLU A 305 -0.87 19.15 -54.83
N GLY A 306 -1.49 17.98 -54.71
CA GLY A 306 -0.95 16.62 -54.94
C GLY A 306 -1.14 15.72 -53.72
N GLY A 307 -2.09 14.84 -53.56
CA GLY A 307 -2.73 13.87 -54.43
C GLY A 307 -1.87 12.62 -54.61
N TYR A 308 -2.27 11.51 -54.01
CA TYR A 308 -2.10 10.08 -54.33
C TYR A 308 -2.18 9.29 -53.05
N ASP A 309 -3.21 8.56 -52.77
CA ASP A 309 -3.75 7.28 -53.27
C ASP A 309 -2.98 6.04 -52.74
N LEU A 310 -3.74 5.20 -52.03
CA LEU A 310 -3.75 3.72 -51.95
C LEU A 310 -2.44 2.95 -51.60
N ARG A 311 -2.38 2.36 -50.46
CA ARG A 311 -2.64 0.90 -50.22
C ARG A 311 -2.70 0.57 -48.73
#